data_8cd124f543501b5bfe5d63702400cbfb
#
_entry.id   8cd124f543501b5bfe5d63702400cbfb
#
_cell.length_a   1.000
_cell.length_b   1.000
_cell.length_c   1.000
_cell.angle_alpha   90.00
_cell.angle_beta   90.00
_cell.angle_gamma   90.00
#
_symmetry.space_group_name_H-M   'P 1'
#
loop_
_entity.id
_entity.type
_entity.pdbx_description
1 polymer ?
#
loop_
_entity_poly.entity_id
_entity_poly.type
_entity_poly.pdbx_seq_one_letter_code
_entity_poly.pdbx_strand_id
1 'polypeptide(L)'
;PIFIVGMPRSGTSLIEQILDSHQSIYGAGELKDLSESLESNVKKLSNEQNLDFIGKAKKSFFEEVCNDYLNKVWELSPNSKYISDKMPGNFFNIGLIYLAFPHAKIIHSMRDPMDSCFSNFTKLFKDDMRFTYNQENIGNYYKDYHTIMEHWRKVLPSDFICHMKYEDMINDTEKEARRLTSFIGLDWDPNCLKFYDNNRNVKTASMMQVRKPIYKSSLARWKNFTKHLKPLYNKVKSYREPDILMDNLIDNS
;
A
#
# COMPACT_ATOMS: atom_id res chain seq x y z
N PRO A 1 11.75 -6.80 -7.57
CA PRO A 1 10.42 -6.79 -6.92
C PRO A 1 9.66 -5.48 -7.20
N ILE A 2 8.32 -5.54 -7.05
CA ILE A 2 7.41 -4.40 -7.04
C ILE A 2 6.79 -4.35 -5.65
N PHE A 3 6.98 -3.28 -4.92
CA PHE A 3 6.36 -3.10 -3.60
C PHE A 3 5.10 -2.23 -3.73
N ILE A 4 3.96 -2.75 -3.26
CA ILE A 4 2.69 -2.02 -3.26
C ILE A 4 2.37 -1.64 -1.82
N VAL A 5 2.40 -0.34 -1.53
CA VAL A 5 2.30 0.22 -0.18
C VAL A 5 1.15 1.22 -0.07
N GLY A 6 0.80 1.58 1.14
CA GLY A 6 -0.22 2.61 1.41
C GLY A 6 -1.02 2.30 2.68
N MET A 7 -2.01 3.13 2.94
CA MET A 7 -2.95 2.85 4.03
C MET A 7 -3.68 1.52 3.76
N PRO A 8 -3.92 0.66 4.73
CA PRO A 8 -4.85 -0.46 4.54
C PRO A 8 -6.19 0.07 4.00
N ARG A 9 -6.83 -0.67 3.09
CA ARG A 9 -8.09 -0.28 2.43
C ARG A 9 -7.99 0.91 1.45
N SER A 10 -6.80 1.33 1.06
CA SER A 10 -6.59 2.39 0.05
C SER A 10 -6.70 1.92 -1.40
N GLY A 11 -6.84 0.59 -1.66
CA GLY A 11 -6.90 0.05 -3.01
C GLY A 11 -5.68 -0.79 -3.41
N THR A 12 -4.74 -1.05 -2.50
CA THR A 12 -3.53 -1.85 -2.74
C THR A 12 -3.83 -3.22 -3.36
N SER A 13 -4.89 -3.92 -2.90
CA SER A 13 -5.29 -5.21 -3.48
C SER A 13 -5.84 -5.11 -4.90
N LEU A 14 -6.50 -4.00 -5.25
CA LEU A 14 -6.97 -3.77 -6.62
C LEU A 14 -5.78 -3.57 -7.56
N ILE A 15 -4.82 -2.73 -7.16
CA ILE A 15 -3.58 -2.51 -7.92
C ILE A 15 -2.85 -3.83 -8.14
N GLU A 16 -2.66 -4.62 -7.09
CA GLU A 16 -2.01 -5.91 -7.18
C GLU A 16 -2.75 -6.87 -8.12
N GLN A 17 -4.09 -6.92 -8.05
CA GLN A 17 -4.90 -7.80 -8.90
C GLN A 17 -4.81 -7.40 -10.38
N ILE A 18 -4.79 -6.09 -10.68
CA ILE A 18 -4.57 -5.57 -12.04
C ILE A 18 -3.19 -5.99 -12.55
N LEU A 19 -2.15 -5.82 -11.73
CA LEU A 19 -0.78 -6.16 -12.10
C LEU A 19 -0.57 -7.66 -12.27
N ASP A 20 -1.11 -8.49 -11.38
CA ASP A 20 -1.02 -9.95 -11.46
C ASP A 20 -1.75 -10.53 -12.68
N SER A 21 -2.64 -9.76 -13.31
CA SER A 21 -3.27 -10.14 -14.58
C SER A 21 -2.35 -9.92 -15.79
N HIS A 22 -1.22 -9.26 -15.61
CA HIS A 22 -0.18 -9.11 -16.62
C HIS A 22 0.71 -10.36 -16.65
N GLN A 23 0.92 -10.95 -17.84
CA GLN A 23 1.67 -12.21 -18.04
C GLN A 23 3.08 -12.24 -17.42
N SER A 24 3.71 -11.09 -17.21
CA SER A 24 5.08 -10.97 -16.69
C SER A 24 5.14 -10.75 -15.18
N ILE A 25 4.01 -10.63 -14.48
CA ILE A 25 3.97 -10.27 -13.06
C ILE A 25 3.28 -11.37 -12.27
N TYR A 26 3.86 -11.76 -11.14
CA TYR A 26 3.24 -12.64 -10.14
C TYR A 26 2.89 -11.83 -8.89
N GLY A 27 1.63 -11.86 -8.48
CA GLY A 27 1.14 -11.21 -7.26
C GLY A 27 1.32 -12.10 -6.05
N ALA A 28 2.33 -11.84 -5.23
CA ALA A 28 2.65 -12.68 -4.08
C ALA A 28 1.78 -12.39 -2.83
N GLY A 29 1.00 -11.30 -2.83
CA GLY A 29 0.17 -10.94 -1.67
C GLY A 29 0.96 -10.21 -0.59
N GLU A 30 0.52 -10.37 0.67
CA GLU A 30 1.14 -9.75 1.84
C GLU A 30 2.26 -10.63 2.39
N LEU A 31 3.51 -10.30 1.99
CA LEU A 31 4.70 -11.05 2.41
C LEU A 31 5.28 -10.47 3.70
N LYS A 32 5.70 -11.36 4.61
CA LYS A 32 6.47 -10.99 5.81
C LYS A 32 7.99 -11.04 5.57
N ASP A 33 8.38 -11.54 4.40
CA ASP A 33 9.76 -11.86 4.07
C ASP A 33 10.71 -10.66 4.15
N LEU A 34 10.23 -9.45 3.83
CA LEU A 34 11.05 -8.24 3.97
C LEU A 34 11.38 -7.94 5.42
N SER A 35 10.39 -7.96 6.32
CA SER A 35 10.61 -7.73 7.75
C SER A 35 11.43 -8.85 8.39
N GLU A 36 11.18 -10.11 8.02
CA GLU A 36 11.95 -11.26 8.51
C GLU A 36 13.42 -11.22 8.05
N SER A 37 13.66 -10.85 6.78
CA SER A 37 15.04 -10.70 6.27
C SER A 37 15.75 -9.56 6.95
N LEU A 38 15.08 -8.43 7.20
CA LEU A 38 15.62 -7.32 7.96
C LEU A 38 15.98 -7.75 9.39
N GLU A 39 15.02 -8.32 10.13
CA GLU A 39 15.23 -8.74 11.52
C GLU A 39 16.36 -9.77 11.67
N SER A 40 16.43 -10.74 10.73
CA SER A 40 17.49 -11.75 10.71
C SER A 40 18.87 -11.11 10.56
N ASN A 41 19.01 -10.16 9.63
CA ASN A 41 20.30 -9.50 9.38
C ASN A 41 20.67 -8.50 10.48
N VAL A 42 19.70 -7.83 11.10
CA VAL A 42 19.92 -7.01 12.30
C VAL A 42 20.46 -7.84 13.45
N LYS A 43 19.86 -9.01 13.71
CA LYS A 43 20.34 -9.93 14.76
C LYS A 43 21.77 -10.45 14.53
N LYS A 44 22.19 -10.59 13.27
CA LYS A 44 23.58 -10.96 12.94
C LYS A 44 24.57 -9.84 13.27
N LEU A 45 24.16 -8.57 13.17
CA LEU A 45 25.05 -7.41 13.35
C LEU A 45 25.19 -6.94 14.79
N SER A 46 24.14 -7.05 15.60
CA SER A 46 24.15 -6.53 16.97
C SER A 46 23.22 -7.29 17.89
N ASN A 47 23.62 -7.41 19.15
CA ASN A 47 22.74 -7.78 20.27
C ASN A 47 21.75 -6.64 20.64
N GLU A 48 21.74 -5.53 19.89
CA GLU A 48 20.94 -4.33 20.19
C GLU A 48 19.74 -4.21 19.23
N GLN A 49 18.58 -4.13 19.81
CA GLN A 49 17.27 -3.97 19.08
C GLN A 49 17.04 -2.53 18.60
N ASN A 50 18.07 -1.71 18.44
CA ASN A 50 17.92 -0.28 18.16
C ASN A 50 18.19 0.02 16.67
N LEU A 51 17.26 0.79 16.02
CA LEU A 51 17.38 1.22 14.61
C LEU A 51 18.54 2.20 14.34
N ASP A 52 19.23 2.68 15.37
CA ASP A 52 20.41 3.57 15.25
C ASP A 52 21.55 2.96 14.44
N PHE A 53 21.53 1.63 14.20
CA PHE A 53 22.53 0.96 13.38
C PHE A 53 22.40 1.28 11.88
N ILE A 54 21.21 1.68 11.37
CA ILE A 54 20.98 1.94 9.93
C ILE A 54 21.93 3.03 9.42
N GLY A 55 22.15 4.09 10.20
CA GLY A 55 23.09 5.15 9.85
C GLY A 55 24.57 4.72 9.82
N LYS A 56 24.87 3.57 10.40
CA LYS A 56 26.23 2.98 10.47
C LYS A 56 26.36 1.71 9.62
N ALA A 57 25.25 1.23 9.03
CA ALA A 57 25.22 0.01 8.26
C ALA A 57 26.08 0.13 7.01
N LYS A 58 26.91 -0.88 6.75
CA LYS A 58 27.69 -0.97 5.52
C LYS A 58 26.81 -1.42 4.36
N LYS A 59 27.25 -1.15 3.14
CA LYS A 59 26.57 -1.60 1.91
C LYS A 59 26.27 -3.11 1.91
N SER A 60 27.20 -3.92 2.43
CA SER A 60 27.03 -5.38 2.54
C SER A 60 25.80 -5.80 3.35
N PHE A 61 25.40 -5.04 4.37
CA PHE A 61 24.18 -5.31 5.12
C PHE A 61 22.92 -5.25 4.23
N PHE A 62 22.82 -4.19 3.41
CA PHE A 62 21.68 -4.04 2.50
C PHE A 62 21.68 -5.09 1.39
N GLU A 63 22.87 -5.49 0.92
CA GLU A 63 23.05 -6.59 -0.04
C GLU A 63 22.59 -7.93 0.55
N GLU A 64 22.93 -8.21 1.82
CA GLU A 64 22.47 -9.42 2.51
C GLU A 64 20.95 -9.43 2.71
N VAL A 65 20.34 -8.33 3.15
CA VAL A 65 18.89 -8.20 3.26
C VAL A 65 18.21 -8.43 1.89
N CYS A 66 18.77 -7.86 0.83
CA CYS A 66 18.30 -8.04 -0.53
C CYS A 66 18.35 -9.51 -0.94
N ASN A 67 19.49 -10.18 -0.76
CA ASN A 67 19.68 -11.57 -1.17
C ASN A 67 18.77 -12.51 -0.37
N ASP A 68 18.68 -12.34 0.94
CA ASP A 68 17.80 -13.16 1.79
C ASP A 68 16.33 -13.02 1.39
N TYR A 69 15.87 -11.81 1.07
CA TYR A 69 14.52 -11.57 0.58
C TYR A 69 14.29 -12.18 -0.82
N LEU A 70 15.18 -11.88 -1.78
CA LEU A 70 15.01 -12.33 -3.16
C LEU A 70 15.05 -13.85 -3.27
N ASN A 71 15.91 -14.55 -2.52
CA ASN A 71 15.98 -16.00 -2.52
C ASN A 71 14.63 -16.64 -2.13
N LYS A 72 13.96 -16.09 -1.10
CA LYS A 72 12.63 -16.58 -0.67
C LYS A 72 11.53 -16.25 -1.69
N VAL A 73 11.53 -15.02 -2.18
CA VAL A 73 10.42 -14.50 -2.99
C VAL A 73 10.43 -15.08 -4.41
N TRP A 74 11.62 -15.29 -5.01
CA TRP A 74 11.72 -15.91 -6.34
C TRP A 74 11.31 -17.38 -6.36
N GLU A 75 11.35 -18.10 -5.24
CA GLU A 75 10.84 -19.47 -5.14
C GLU A 75 9.32 -19.53 -5.37
N LEU A 76 8.57 -18.43 -5.12
CA LEU A 76 7.13 -18.36 -5.32
C LEU A 76 6.74 -18.41 -6.81
N SER A 77 7.56 -17.84 -7.68
CA SER A 77 7.34 -17.86 -9.14
C SER A 77 8.65 -17.66 -9.91
N PRO A 78 9.43 -18.72 -10.09
CA PRO A 78 10.76 -18.62 -10.72
C PRO A 78 10.74 -18.13 -12.17
N ASN A 79 9.61 -18.26 -12.86
CA ASN A 79 9.46 -17.92 -14.28
C ASN A 79 8.89 -16.50 -14.50
N SER A 80 8.48 -15.80 -13.46
CA SER A 80 7.93 -14.45 -13.59
C SER A 80 9.05 -13.42 -13.71
N LYS A 81 8.88 -12.44 -14.58
CA LYS A 81 9.85 -11.35 -14.72
C LYS A 81 9.83 -10.41 -13.51
N TYR A 82 8.66 -10.24 -12.92
CA TYR A 82 8.44 -9.42 -11.73
C TYR A 82 7.58 -10.16 -10.71
N ILE A 83 7.84 -9.90 -9.43
CA ILE A 83 7.01 -10.34 -8.32
C ILE A 83 6.55 -9.09 -7.55
N SER A 84 5.26 -8.98 -7.29
CA SER A 84 4.72 -7.91 -6.46
C SER A 84 4.50 -8.38 -5.03
N ASP A 85 5.09 -7.65 -4.09
CA ASP A 85 4.86 -7.73 -2.64
C ASP A 85 3.89 -6.61 -2.26
N LYS A 86 2.67 -6.98 -1.95
CA LYS A 86 1.65 -6.03 -1.55
C LYS A 86 1.45 -6.10 -0.04
N MET A 87 2.35 -5.50 0.69
CA MET A 87 2.26 -5.28 2.12
C MET A 87 2.02 -3.79 2.38
N PRO A 88 0.77 -3.37 2.68
CA PRO A 88 0.45 -1.94 2.87
C PRO A 88 1.40 -1.25 3.82
N GLY A 89 1.73 -1.87 4.96
CA GLY A 89 2.62 -1.34 6.00
C GLY A 89 4.08 -1.13 5.58
N ASN A 90 4.52 -1.66 4.44
CA ASN A 90 5.88 -1.42 3.94
C ASN A 90 6.17 0.05 3.60
N PHE A 91 5.18 0.95 3.72
CA PHE A 91 5.46 2.38 3.65
C PHE A 91 6.42 2.86 4.75
N PHE A 92 6.49 2.18 5.90
CA PHE A 92 7.50 2.43 6.92
C PHE A 92 8.92 2.09 6.44
N ASN A 93 9.04 1.12 5.55
CA ASN A 93 10.32 0.53 5.12
C ASN A 93 10.82 1.09 3.78
N ILE A 94 10.20 2.12 3.20
CA ILE A 94 10.56 2.62 1.86
C ILE A 94 12.03 3.04 1.77
N GLY A 95 12.58 3.70 2.80
CA GLY A 95 13.99 4.06 2.83
C GLY A 95 14.91 2.84 2.81
N LEU A 96 14.56 1.78 3.55
CA LEU A 96 15.28 0.51 3.53
C LEU A 96 15.19 -0.16 2.15
N ILE A 97 13.97 -0.17 1.56
CA ILE A 97 13.76 -0.70 0.22
C ILE A 97 14.63 0.04 -0.80
N TYR A 98 14.71 1.36 -0.71
CA TYR A 98 15.58 2.16 -1.58
C TYR A 98 17.05 1.78 -1.47
N LEU A 99 17.53 1.53 -0.26
CA LEU A 99 18.93 1.16 0.00
C LEU A 99 19.26 -0.28 -0.39
N ALA A 100 18.33 -1.22 -0.14
CA ALA A 100 18.53 -2.64 -0.40
C ALA A 100 18.19 -3.05 -1.85
N PHE A 101 17.20 -2.39 -2.47
CA PHE A 101 16.68 -2.75 -3.79
C PHE A 101 16.67 -1.54 -4.74
N PRO A 102 17.84 -1.09 -5.25
CA PRO A 102 17.93 0.14 -6.05
C PRO A 102 17.13 0.11 -7.36
N HIS A 103 16.76 -1.08 -7.84
CA HIS A 103 15.95 -1.28 -9.04
C HIS A 103 14.48 -1.66 -8.73
N ALA A 104 14.08 -1.69 -7.47
CA ALA A 104 12.69 -1.94 -7.12
C ALA A 104 11.77 -0.84 -7.61
N LYS A 105 10.51 -1.20 -7.85
CA LYS A 105 9.43 -0.26 -8.15
C LYS A 105 8.52 -0.16 -6.93
N ILE A 106 8.23 1.06 -6.49
CA ILE A 106 7.26 1.29 -5.41
C ILE A 106 6.01 1.91 -5.98
N ILE A 107 4.87 1.30 -5.67
CA ILE A 107 3.54 1.80 -6.02
C ILE A 107 2.84 2.17 -4.72
N HIS A 108 2.54 3.45 -4.57
CA HIS A 108 1.86 3.99 -3.41
C HIS A 108 0.38 4.21 -3.71
N SER A 109 -0.48 3.38 -3.12
CA SER A 109 -1.92 3.49 -3.24
C SER A 109 -2.47 4.52 -2.27
N MET A 110 -3.09 5.57 -2.80
CA MET A 110 -3.72 6.66 -2.07
C MET A 110 -5.23 6.58 -2.21
N ARG A 111 -5.97 7.04 -1.20
CA ARG A 111 -7.42 7.15 -1.23
C ARG A 111 -7.86 8.25 -0.27
N ASP A 112 -9.06 8.83 -0.50
CA ASP A 112 -9.64 9.79 0.43
C ASP A 112 -9.48 9.34 1.88
N PRO A 113 -8.98 10.20 2.79
CA PRO A 113 -8.69 9.86 4.17
C PRO A 113 -9.91 9.30 4.92
N MET A 114 -11.09 9.92 4.73
CA MET A 114 -12.31 9.46 5.38
C MET A 114 -12.75 8.09 4.85
N ASP A 115 -12.67 7.86 3.52
CA ASP A 115 -13.00 6.56 2.94
C ASP A 115 -12.06 5.45 3.40
N SER A 116 -10.75 5.72 3.43
CA SER A 116 -9.77 4.75 3.93
C SER A 116 -9.98 4.44 5.41
N CYS A 117 -10.05 5.47 6.26
CA CYS A 117 -10.18 5.30 7.69
C CYS A 117 -11.53 4.68 8.07
N PHE A 118 -12.64 5.12 7.48
CA PHE A 118 -13.95 4.51 7.70
C PHE A 118 -14.00 3.06 7.25
N SER A 119 -13.39 2.73 6.10
CA SER A 119 -13.32 1.34 5.63
C SER A 119 -12.49 0.45 6.56
N ASN A 120 -11.47 0.98 7.22
CA ASN A 120 -10.72 0.28 8.26
C ASN A 120 -11.57 0.12 9.53
N PHE A 121 -12.20 1.19 10.02
CA PHE A 121 -13.02 1.19 11.23
C PHE A 121 -14.18 0.19 11.18
N THR A 122 -14.77 0.00 9.98
CA THR A 122 -15.91 -0.92 9.78
C THR A 122 -15.50 -2.36 9.45
N LYS A 123 -14.22 -2.72 9.58
CA LYS A 123 -13.71 -4.07 9.32
C LYS A 123 -13.17 -4.71 10.59
N LEU A 124 -13.52 -5.98 10.81
CA LEU A 124 -12.84 -6.83 11.77
C LEU A 124 -11.61 -7.45 11.07
N PHE A 125 -10.43 -7.06 11.52
CA PHE A 125 -9.17 -7.64 11.05
C PHE A 125 -8.81 -8.87 11.89
N LYS A 126 -8.17 -9.86 11.26
CA LYS A 126 -7.69 -11.07 11.96
C LYS A 126 -6.38 -10.82 12.71
N ASP A 127 -5.57 -9.90 12.17
CA ASP A 127 -4.29 -9.51 12.73
C ASP A 127 -4.47 -8.40 13.77
N ASP A 128 -3.44 -8.15 14.59
CA ASP A 128 -3.46 -7.18 15.68
C ASP A 128 -3.41 -5.72 15.18
N MET A 129 -4.46 -5.30 14.48
CA MET A 129 -4.65 -3.93 14.01
C MET A 129 -5.55 -3.13 14.96
N ARG A 130 -5.21 -3.09 16.25
CA ARG A 130 -6.05 -2.48 17.32
C ARG A 130 -6.37 -1.02 17.08
N PHE A 131 -5.52 -0.29 16.39
CA PHE A 131 -5.76 1.12 16.07
C PHE A 131 -7.04 1.31 15.23
N THR A 132 -7.52 0.28 14.52
CA THR A 132 -8.72 0.37 13.68
C THR A 132 -10.04 0.36 14.47
N TYR A 133 -10.01 0.03 15.75
CA TYR A 133 -11.22 -0.06 16.60
C TYR A 133 -11.59 1.25 17.32
N ASN A 134 -10.80 2.31 17.12
CA ASN A 134 -11.07 3.64 17.68
C ASN A 134 -10.85 4.71 16.62
N GLN A 135 -11.78 5.64 16.49
CA GLN A 135 -11.77 6.68 15.46
C GLN A 135 -10.57 7.62 15.57
N GLU A 136 -10.19 7.99 16.79
CA GLU A 136 -9.04 8.88 17.01
C GLU A 136 -7.73 8.17 16.71
N ASN A 137 -7.61 6.91 17.13
CA ASN A 137 -6.41 6.12 16.89
C ASN A 137 -6.17 5.90 15.40
N ILE A 138 -7.21 5.59 14.62
CA ILE A 138 -7.07 5.43 13.17
C ILE A 138 -6.76 6.75 12.49
N GLY A 139 -7.31 7.86 12.95
CA GLY A 139 -6.98 9.20 12.47
C GLY A 139 -5.54 9.58 12.78
N ASN A 140 -5.03 9.25 13.97
CA ASN A 140 -3.62 9.45 14.32
C ASN A 140 -2.69 8.59 13.47
N TYR A 141 -3.02 7.32 13.25
CA TYR A 141 -2.27 6.43 12.36
C TYR A 141 -2.23 6.97 10.91
N TYR A 142 -3.35 7.54 10.42
CA TYR A 142 -3.39 8.19 9.11
C TYR A 142 -2.45 9.40 9.05
N LYS A 143 -2.43 10.23 10.09
CA LYS A 143 -1.51 11.37 10.21
C LYS A 143 -0.05 10.91 10.15
N ASP A 144 0.32 9.87 10.89
CA ASP A 144 1.68 9.34 10.92
C ASP A 144 2.07 8.76 9.54
N TYR A 145 1.18 7.98 8.92
CA TYR A 145 1.33 7.50 7.55
C TYR A 145 1.57 8.66 6.57
N HIS A 146 0.74 9.69 6.61
CA HIS A 146 0.87 10.85 5.72
C HIS A 146 2.21 11.56 5.93
N THR A 147 2.62 11.77 7.18
CA THR A 147 3.89 12.41 7.54
C THR A 147 5.08 11.62 6.98
N ILE A 148 5.07 10.30 7.12
CA ILE A 148 6.12 9.41 6.61
C ILE A 148 6.14 9.45 5.07
N MET A 149 5.00 9.40 4.40
CA MET A 149 4.96 9.47 2.93
C MET A 149 5.42 10.82 2.39
N GLU A 150 5.11 11.93 3.08
CA GLU A 150 5.65 13.25 2.73
C GLU A 150 7.17 13.32 2.95
N HIS A 151 7.70 12.65 3.97
CA HIS A 151 9.15 12.52 4.14
C HIS A 151 9.78 11.80 2.95
N TRP A 152 9.27 10.64 2.57
CA TRP A 152 9.79 9.88 1.42
C TRP A 152 9.73 10.67 0.11
N ARG A 153 8.66 11.43 -0.10
CA ARG A 153 8.52 12.33 -1.27
C ARG A 153 9.61 13.39 -1.35
N LYS A 154 10.11 13.86 -0.20
CA LYS A 154 11.15 14.92 -0.10
C LYS A 154 12.57 14.38 -0.27
N VAL A 155 12.84 13.18 0.22
CA VAL A 155 14.22 12.66 0.31
C VAL A 155 14.58 11.67 -0.79
N LEU A 156 13.59 11.09 -1.50
CA LEU A 156 13.82 10.13 -2.57
C LEU A 156 13.67 10.78 -3.95
N PRO A 157 14.27 10.19 -5.01
CA PRO A 157 14.03 10.63 -6.37
C PRO A 157 12.55 10.62 -6.72
N SER A 158 12.09 11.61 -7.46
CA SER A 158 10.66 11.81 -7.77
C SER A 158 10.03 10.70 -8.61
N ASP A 159 10.86 9.93 -9.33
CA ASP A 159 10.47 8.79 -10.17
C ASP A 159 10.58 7.43 -9.45
N PHE A 160 11.00 7.41 -8.18
CA PHE A 160 11.14 6.16 -7.41
C PHE A 160 9.80 5.59 -6.95
N ILE A 161 8.82 6.47 -6.66
CA ILE A 161 7.50 6.09 -6.16
C ILE A 161 6.41 6.54 -7.14
N CYS A 162 5.62 5.60 -7.65
CA CYS A 162 4.41 5.90 -8.41
C CYS A 162 3.22 6.08 -7.47
N HIS A 163 2.74 7.31 -7.34
CA HIS A 163 1.55 7.61 -6.55
C HIS A 163 0.28 7.37 -7.37
N MET A 164 -0.64 6.52 -6.85
CA MET A 164 -1.89 6.12 -7.49
C MET A 164 -3.08 6.49 -6.62
N LYS A 165 -3.97 7.36 -7.10
CA LYS A 165 -5.23 7.64 -6.42
C LYS A 165 -6.25 6.54 -6.78
N TYR A 166 -6.87 5.96 -5.76
CA TYR A 166 -7.93 4.96 -5.92
C TYR A 166 -9.11 5.50 -6.74
N GLU A 167 -9.46 6.75 -6.51
CA GLU A 167 -10.54 7.45 -7.21
C GLU A 167 -10.28 7.55 -8.72
N ASP A 168 -9.04 7.87 -9.12
CA ASP A 168 -8.63 7.92 -10.53
C ASP A 168 -8.68 6.52 -11.16
N MET A 169 -8.20 5.50 -10.42
CA MET A 169 -8.27 4.09 -10.85
C MET A 169 -9.72 3.63 -11.08
N ILE A 170 -10.67 4.05 -10.23
CA ILE A 170 -12.09 3.74 -10.38
C ILE A 170 -12.74 4.51 -11.54
N ASN A 171 -12.29 5.73 -11.80
CA ASN A 171 -12.85 6.58 -12.84
C ASN A 171 -12.37 6.21 -14.25
N ASP A 172 -11.08 5.89 -14.40
CA ASP A 172 -10.46 5.49 -15.66
C ASP A 172 -9.42 4.40 -15.42
N THR A 173 -9.90 3.17 -15.27
CA THR A 173 -9.07 2.00 -14.97
C THR A 173 -8.02 1.73 -16.04
N GLU A 174 -8.37 1.89 -17.33
CA GLU A 174 -7.43 1.60 -18.42
C GLU A 174 -6.26 2.58 -18.42
N LYS A 175 -6.54 3.87 -18.32
CA LYS A 175 -5.51 4.91 -18.24
C LYS A 175 -4.55 4.66 -17.08
N GLU A 176 -5.09 4.38 -15.90
CA GLU A 176 -4.26 4.18 -14.71
C GLU A 176 -3.50 2.84 -14.74
N ALA A 177 -4.08 1.78 -15.30
CA ALA A 177 -3.39 0.51 -15.49
C ALA A 177 -2.24 0.64 -16.51
N ARG A 178 -2.44 1.38 -17.62
CA ARG A 178 -1.37 1.70 -18.57
C ARG A 178 -0.26 2.52 -17.92
N ARG A 179 -0.59 3.48 -17.05
CA ARG A 179 0.39 4.26 -16.28
C ARG A 179 1.21 3.38 -15.35
N LEU A 180 0.59 2.39 -14.70
CA LEU A 180 1.28 1.41 -13.84
C LEU A 180 2.25 0.55 -14.64
N THR A 181 1.82 -0.07 -15.75
CA THR A 181 2.68 -0.92 -16.58
C THR A 181 3.85 -0.14 -17.17
N SER A 182 3.61 1.09 -17.63
CA SER A 182 4.66 1.99 -18.10
C SER A 182 5.68 2.34 -17.01
N PHE A 183 5.24 2.65 -15.79
CA PHE A 183 6.13 2.92 -14.66
C PHE A 183 7.02 1.72 -14.31
N ILE A 184 6.49 0.50 -14.42
CA ILE A 184 7.25 -0.74 -14.19
C ILE A 184 8.24 -1.00 -15.33
N GLY A 185 8.01 -0.42 -16.51
CA GLY A 185 8.81 -0.68 -17.72
C GLY A 185 8.33 -1.93 -18.47
N LEU A 186 7.02 -2.15 -18.50
CA LEU A 186 6.38 -3.24 -19.25
C LEU A 186 5.50 -2.68 -20.36
N ASP A 187 5.38 -3.48 -21.43
CA ASP A 187 4.39 -3.24 -22.47
C ASP A 187 2.97 -3.43 -21.91
N TRP A 188 2.00 -2.83 -22.59
CA TRP A 188 0.62 -2.95 -22.19
C TRP A 188 0.06 -4.36 -22.41
N ASP A 189 -0.57 -4.94 -21.40
CA ASP A 189 -1.30 -6.20 -21.47
C ASP A 189 -2.79 -5.94 -21.20
N PRO A 190 -3.71 -6.18 -22.20
CA PRO A 190 -5.15 -5.98 -22.02
C PRO A 190 -5.77 -6.83 -20.92
N ASN A 191 -5.12 -7.92 -20.51
CA ASN A 191 -5.60 -8.77 -19.41
C ASN A 191 -5.65 -8.02 -18.08
N CYS A 192 -4.89 -6.94 -17.92
CA CYS A 192 -4.97 -6.05 -16.77
C CYS A 192 -6.40 -5.49 -16.56
N LEU A 193 -7.21 -5.35 -17.61
CA LEU A 193 -8.60 -4.91 -17.50
C LEU A 193 -9.57 -6.03 -17.11
N LYS A 194 -9.15 -7.29 -17.22
CA LYS A 194 -9.92 -8.48 -16.83
C LYS A 194 -9.51 -9.01 -15.46
N PHE A 195 -8.96 -8.16 -14.62
CA PHE A 195 -8.41 -8.52 -13.31
C PHE A 195 -9.41 -9.27 -12.41
N TYR A 196 -10.71 -9.06 -12.57
CA TYR A 196 -11.77 -9.74 -11.82
C TYR A 196 -11.96 -11.21 -12.23
N ASP A 197 -11.49 -11.62 -13.42
CA ASP A 197 -11.49 -13.00 -13.91
C ASP A 197 -10.26 -13.80 -13.39
N ASN A 198 -9.29 -13.11 -12.80
CA ASN A 198 -8.09 -13.72 -12.25
C ASN A 198 -8.42 -14.52 -10.99
N ASN A 199 -8.19 -15.84 -11.03
CA ASN A 199 -8.55 -16.80 -9.98
C ASN A 199 -7.48 -17.00 -8.89
N ARG A 200 -6.44 -16.16 -8.84
CA ARG A 200 -5.42 -16.28 -7.79
C ARG A 200 -6.02 -16.22 -6.38
N ASN A 201 -5.35 -16.82 -5.43
CA ASN A 201 -5.80 -16.81 -4.03
C ASN A 201 -5.46 -15.46 -3.34
N VAL A 202 -6.45 -14.57 -3.22
CA VAL A 202 -6.31 -13.27 -2.56
C VAL A 202 -6.61 -13.41 -1.06
N LYS A 203 -5.60 -13.38 -0.21
CA LYS A 203 -5.74 -13.50 1.25
C LYS A 203 -5.78 -12.13 1.94
N THR A 204 -6.75 -11.28 1.61
CA THR A 204 -6.87 -9.93 2.20
C THR A 204 -8.31 -9.60 2.58
N ALA A 205 -8.50 -8.58 3.42
CA ALA A 205 -9.83 -8.06 3.77
C ALA A 205 -10.62 -7.53 2.55
N SER A 206 -9.97 -7.38 1.39
CA SER A 206 -10.56 -6.89 0.12
C SER A 206 -10.86 -8.02 -0.88
N MET A 207 -10.67 -9.30 -0.53
CA MET A 207 -10.79 -10.45 -1.43
C MET A 207 -12.09 -10.44 -2.26
N MET A 208 -13.24 -10.24 -1.61
CA MET A 208 -14.54 -10.24 -2.29
C MET A 208 -14.76 -9.03 -3.22
N GLN A 209 -14.00 -7.96 -3.02
CA GLN A 209 -14.13 -6.72 -3.78
C GLN A 209 -13.38 -6.79 -5.10
N VAL A 210 -12.18 -7.35 -5.11
CA VAL A 210 -11.32 -7.42 -6.29
C VAL A 210 -11.75 -8.51 -7.30
N ARG A 211 -12.70 -9.36 -6.94
CA ARG A 211 -13.32 -10.38 -7.80
C ARG A 211 -14.57 -9.87 -8.54
N LYS A 212 -14.81 -8.59 -8.51
CA LYS A 212 -15.93 -7.94 -9.21
C LYS A 212 -15.38 -6.87 -10.15
N PRO A 213 -16.06 -6.61 -11.27
CA PRO A 213 -15.77 -5.41 -12.07
C PRO A 213 -15.77 -4.16 -11.19
N ILE A 214 -15.10 -3.12 -11.64
CA ILE A 214 -15.05 -1.83 -10.95
C ILE A 214 -16.45 -1.34 -10.63
N TYR A 215 -16.65 -0.90 -9.37
CA TYR A 215 -17.92 -0.33 -8.91
C TYR A 215 -17.66 0.92 -8.06
N LYS A 216 -18.54 1.91 -8.20
CA LYS A 216 -18.38 3.23 -7.55
C LYS A 216 -19.00 3.31 -6.15
N SER A 217 -19.76 2.30 -5.71
CA SER A 217 -20.46 2.33 -4.40
C SER A 217 -19.54 2.27 -3.19
N SER A 218 -18.23 2.05 -3.40
CA SER A 218 -17.22 2.13 -2.35
C SER A 218 -16.74 3.56 -2.08
N LEU A 219 -17.00 4.50 -3.00
CA LEU A 219 -16.59 5.90 -2.88
C LEU A 219 -17.55 6.66 -1.99
N ALA A 220 -17.00 7.48 -1.12
CA ALA A 220 -17.74 8.37 -0.22
C ALA A 220 -18.78 7.67 0.68
N ARG A 221 -18.58 6.36 0.95
CA ARG A 221 -19.52 5.57 1.78
C ARG A 221 -19.66 6.13 3.20
N TRP A 222 -18.63 6.73 3.75
CA TRP A 222 -18.63 7.37 5.07
C TRP A 222 -19.69 8.48 5.17
N LYS A 223 -20.09 9.12 4.07
CA LYS A 223 -21.09 10.19 4.04
C LYS A 223 -22.45 9.78 4.61
N ASN A 224 -22.78 8.48 4.57
CA ASN A 224 -24.00 7.95 5.19
C ASN A 224 -23.95 7.86 6.73
N PHE A 225 -22.78 8.16 7.34
CA PHE A 225 -22.52 7.99 8.78
C PHE A 225 -21.95 9.25 9.43
N THR A 226 -22.09 10.41 8.80
CA THR A 226 -21.50 11.69 9.24
C THR A 226 -21.72 12.00 10.70
N LYS A 227 -22.96 11.79 11.21
CA LYS A 227 -23.36 12.02 12.63
C LYS A 227 -22.52 11.24 13.65
N HIS A 228 -21.82 10.20 13.22
CA HIS A 228 -21.05 9.32 14.09
C HIS A 228 -19.54 9.41 13.88
N LEU A 229 -19.06 10.24 12.96
CA LEU A 229 -17.66 10.25 12.50
C LEU A 229 -16.91 11.53 12.86
N LYS A 230 -17.47 12.41 13.69
CA LYS A 230 -16.84 13.67 14.09
C LYS A 230 -15.44 13.50 14.70
N PRO A 231 -15.19 12.52 15.60
CA PRO A 231 -13.84 12.29 16.13
C PRO A 231 -12.82 11.96 15.04
N LEU A 232 -13.18 11.06 14.10
CA LEU A 232 -12.32 10.71 12.96
C LEU A 232 -12.11 11.90 12.02
N TYR A 233 -13.20 12.57 11.64
CA TYR A 233 -13.17 13.72 10.75
C TYR A 233 -12.20 14.81 11.23
N ASN A 234 -12.26 15.18 12.51
CA ASN A 234 -11.38 16.19 13.10
C ASN A 234 -9.89 15.83 13.00
N LYS A 235 -9.56 14.53 12.95
CA LYS A 235 -8.18 14.07 12.79
C LYS A 235 -7.69 14.12 11.35
N VAL A 236 -8.57 13.92 10.38
CA VAL A 236 -8.13 13.71 8.98
C VAL A 236 -8.60 14.79 7.99
N LYS A 237 -9.44 15.74 8.40
CA LYS A 237 -10.01 16.78 7.50
C LYS A 237 -8.95 17.61 6.77
N SER A 238 -7.81 17.88 7.39
CA SER A 238 -6.71 18.64 6.77
C SER A 238 -5.96 17.90 5.67
N TYR A 239 -6.20 16.61 5.50
CA TYR A 239 -5.52 15.75 4.51
C TYR A 239 -6.41 15.39 3.31
N ARG A 240 -7.63 15.94 3.24
CA ARG A 240 -8.58 15.69 2.18
C ARG A 240 -8.91 16.95 1.38
N GLU A 241 -9.43 16.77 0.18
CA GLU A 241 -9.98 17.87 -0.59
C GLU A 241 -11.19 18.45 0.16
N PRO A 242 -11.31 19.78 0.29
CA PRO A 242 -12.43 20.43 0.97
C PRO A 242 -13.78 20.05 0.36
N ASP A 243 -14.76 19.76 1.21
CA ASP A 243 -16.15 19.52 0.83
C ASP A 243 -17.05 20.33 1.78
N ILE A 244 -17.26 21.60 1.44
CA ILE A 244 -17.89 22.61 2.30
C ILE A 244 -19.27 22.15 2.82
N LEU A 245 -20.06 21.43 2.00
CA LEU A 245 -21.38 20.94 2.41
C LEU A 245 -21.26 19.85 3.49
N MET A 246 -20.31 18.93 3.32
CA MET A 246 -20.07 17.85 4.28
C MET A 246 -19.36 18.33 5.52
N ASP A 247 -18.43 19.27 5.37
CA ASP A 247 -17.72 19.88 6.49
C ASP A 247 -18.70 20.56 7.43
N ASN A 248 -19.65 21.34 6.91
CA ASN A 248 -20.74 21.95 7.69
C ASN A 248 -21.69 20.93 8.36
N LEU A 249 -22.00 19.83 7.67
CA LEU A 249 -22.89 18.80 8.24
C LEU A 249 -22.25 18.08 9.43
N ILE A 250 -20.94 17.86 9.40
CA ILE A 250 -20.21 17.18 10.48
C ILE A 250 -19.94 18.15 11.66
N ASP A 251 -19.57 19.38 11.36
CA ASP A 251 -19.27 20.36 12.40
C ASP A 251 -20.53 20.73 13.22
N ASN A 252 -21.73 20.65 12.62
CA ASN A 252 -23.03 20.89 13.25
C ASN A 252 -23.68 19.63 13.85
N SER A 253 -23.06 18.47 13.77
CA SER A 253 -23.52 17.21 14.38
C SER A 253 -22.72 16.89 15.63
#